data_c426760fac4627484d98cb110eff8119
#
_entry.id   c426760fac4627484d98cb110eff8119
#
_cell.length_a   1.000
_cell.length_b   1.000
_cell.length_c   1.000
_cell.angle_alpha   90.00
_cell.angle_beta   90.00
_cell.angle_gamma   90.00
#
_symmetry.space_group_name_H-M   'P 1'
#
loop_
_entity.id
_entity.type
_entity.pdbx_description
1 polymer ?
#
loop_
_entity_poly.entity_id
_entity_poly.type
_entity_poly.pdbx_seq_one_letter_code
_entity_poly.pdbx_strand_id
1 'polypeptide(L)'
;NFTTKVYPLKQFEGEYSEVAYAGDSQADDVIVFIHGALLTYKIMTMFEPYFRDYKLIFINCPSRGKSSDLDRDTHTLDDYAARIYDVLTQIVKEQQIKELSIVGYSMGGMIATRLLKYNTLPVSHLIYLHSAAKITPDASMLARLFTGESKRAVLKDEIKAVKNLPQYILDKTIYAQKENALDLVQFIAPIKT
;
A
#
# COMPACT_ATOMS: atom_id res chain seq x y z
N ASN A 1 -8.60 -17.33 2.21
CA ASN A 1 -7.28 -17.80 1.79
C ASN A 1 -6.62 -16.77 0.89
N PHE A 2 -5.36 -16.39 1.21
CA PHE A 2 -4.56 -15.48 0.40
C PHE A 2 -3.61 -16.25 -0.50
N THR A 3 -3.54 -15.83 -1.78
CA THR A 3 -2.53 -16.32 -2.73
C THR A 3 -1.61 -15.16 -3.08
N THR A 4 -0.30 -15.37 -3.09
CA THR A 4 0.67 -14.34 -3.46
C THR A 4 1.36 -14.65 -4.77
N LYS A 5 1.61 -13.64 -5.57
CA LYS A 5 2.36 -13.71 -6.82
C LYS A 5 3.34 -12.55 -6.90
N VAL A 6 4.52 -12.81 -7.47
CA VAL A 6 5.53 -11.78 -7.75
C VAL A 6 5.55 -11.55 -9.25
N TYR A 7 5.35 -10.30 -9.65
CA TYR A 7 5.33 -9.87 -11.04
C TYR A 7 6.64 -9.18 -11.39
N PRO A 8 7.39 -9.66 -12.39
CA PRO A 8 8.43 -8.85 -13.00
C PRO A 8 7.83 -7.58 -13.60
N LEU A 9 8.44 -6.43 -13.33
CA LEU A 9 8.00 -5.17 -13.93
C LEU A 9 8.50 -5.08 -15.38
N LYS A 10 7.65 -4.61 -16.28
CA LYS A 10 7.98 -4.55 -17.71
C LYS A 10 8.75 -3.31 -18.10
N GLN A 11 8.52 -2.21 -17.39
CA GLN A 11 9.16 -0.92 -17.65
C GLN A 11 10.41 -0.69 -16.77
N PHE A 12 10.68 -1.59 -15.81
CA PHE A 12 11.76 -1.48 -14.85
C PHE A 12 12.53 -2.80 -14.80
N GLU A 13 13.57 -2.90 -15.62
CA GLU A 13 14.35 -4.11 -15.76
C GLU A 13 14.94 -4.57 -14.42
N GLY A 14 14.79 -5.86 -14.11
CA GLY A 14 15.27 -6.46 -12.86
C GLY A 14 14.42 -6.14 -11.62
N GLU A 15 13.40 -5.29 -11.73
CA GLU A 15 12.48 -4.99 -10.64
C GLU A 15 11.23 -5.89 -10.69
N TYR A 16 10.61 -6.09 -9.54
CA TYR A 16 9.38 -6.88 -9.39
C TYR A 16 8.48 -6.36 -8.27
N SER A 17 7.20 -6.69 -8.34
CA SER A 17 6.17 -6.31 -7.37
C SER A 17 5.47 -7.53 -6.80
N GLU A 18 5.31 -7.58 -5.48
CA GLU A 18 4.52 -8.61 -4.80
C GLU A 18 3.06 -8.17 -4.70
N VAL A 19 2.17 -9.08 -5.09
CA VAL A 19 0.72 -8.89 -5.06
C VAL A 19 0.08 -10.07 -4.36
N ALA A 20 -0.85 -9.81 -3.46
CA ALA A 20 -1.68 -10.82 -2.83
C ALA A 20 -3.12 -10.74 -3.36
N TYR A 21 -3.76 -11.89 -3.47
CA TYR A 21 -5.12 -12.05 -3.93
C TYR A 21 -5.98 -12.73 -2.89
N ALA A 22 -7.23 -12.31 -2.78
CA ALA A 22 -8.24 -12.95 -1.95
C ALA A 22 -9.65 -12.70 -2.54
N GLY A 23 -10.66 -13.17 -1.82
CA GLY A 23 -12.05 -13.03 -2.25
C GLY A 23 -12.41 -13.98 -3.39
N ASP A 24 -13.42 -13.62 -4.16
CA ASP A 24 -13.89 -14.40 -5.30
C ASP A 24 -13.06 -14.07 -6.55
N SER A 25 -12.29 -15.05 -7.01
CA SER A 25 -11.48 -14.91 -8.23
C SER A 25 -12.28 -14.75 -9.52
N GLN A 26 -13.59 -15.09 -9.49
CA GLN A 26 -14.49 -15.01 -10.63
C GLN A 26 -15.35 -13.74 -10.61
N ALA A 27 -15.29 -12.95 -9.53
CA ALA A 27 -16.06 -11.73 -9.44
C ALA A 27 -15.63 -10.70 -10.50
N ASP A 28 -16.62 -10.02 -11.08
CA ASP A 28 -16.41 -8.89 -11.97
C ASP A 28 -16.04 -7.62 -11.20
N ASP A 29 -16.54 -7.50 -9.96
CA ASP A 29 -16.24 -6.38 -9.06
C ASP A 29 -14.85 -6.56 -8.43
N VAL A 30 -13.96 -5.61 -8.69
CA VAL A 30 -12.56 -5.68 -8.28
C VAL A 30 -12.19 -4.53 -7.35
N ILE A 31 -11.55 -4.86 -6.23
CA ILE A 31 -11.01 -3.86 -5.30
C ILE A 31 -9.49 -4.04 -5.20
N VAL A 32 -8.77 -2.97 -5.47
CA VAL A 32 -7.31 -2.88 -5.30
C VAL A 32 -6.99 -2.12 -4.04
N PHE A 33 -6.17 -2.69 -3.17
CA PHE A 33 -5.73 -2.08 -1.92
C PHE A 33 -4.27 -1.66 -2.00
N ILE A 34 -3.98 -0.41 -1.64
CA ILE A 34 -2.63 0.17 -1.57
C ILE A 34 -2.39 0.65 -0.14
N HIS A 35 -1.41 0.07 0.53
CA HIS A 35 -1.11 0.33 1.93
C HIS A 35 -0.35 1.65 2.14
N GLY A 36 -0.24 2.06 3.41
CA GLY A 36 0.47 3.25 3.84
C GLY A 36 1.99 3.08 3.98
N ALA A 37 2.66 4.17 4.36
CA ALA A 37 4.09 4.18 4.64
C ALA A 37 4.44 3.18 5.75
N LEU A 38 5.64 2.58 5.66
CA LEU A 38 6.19 1.63 6.65
C LEU A 38 5.40 0.31 6.83
N LEU A 39 4.32 0.13 6.07
CA LEU A 39 3.45 -1.03 6.14
C LEU A 39 3.69 -2.00 4.96
N THR A 40 2.98 -3.11 4.98
CA THR A 40 2.85 -4.04 3.86
C THR A 40 1.37 -4.22 3.54
N TYR A 41 1.07 -4.94 2.45
CA TYR A 41 -0.32 -5.26 2.09
C TYR A 41 -1.09 -5.95 3.23
N LYS A 42 -0.41 -6.62 4.15
CA LYS A 42 -1.04 -7.37 5.25
C LYS A 42 -1.95 -6.50 6.11
N ILE A 43 -1.64 -5.21 6.28
CA ILE A 43 -2.51 -4.31 7.03
C ILE A 43 -3.89 -4.17 6.39
N MET A 44 -3.96 -4.28 5.07
CA MET A 44 -5.21 -4.14 4.32
C MET A 44 -6.02 -5.44 4.28
N THR A 45 -5.43 -6.58 4.65
CA THR A 45 -6.12 -7.88 4.62
C THR A 45 -7.27 -7.98 5.62
N MET A 46 -7.34 -7.08 6.59
CA MET A 46 -8.43 -6.94 7.52
C MET A 46 -9.79 -6.65 6.85
N PHE A 47 -9.78 -6.14 5.63
CA PHE A 47 -11.00 -5.88 4.86
C PHE A 47 -11.53 -7.13 4.16
N GLU A 48 -10.72 -8.19 3.99
CA GLU A 48 -11.12 -9.41 3.29
C GLU A 48 -12.44 -10.00 3.81
N PRO A 49 -12.69 -10.12 5.12
CA PRO A 49 -13.92 -10.72 5.61
C PRO A 49 -15.20 -10.00 5.20
N TYR A 50 -15.11 -8.72 4.87
CA TYR A 50 -16.25 -7.85 4.52
C TYR A 50 -16.51 -7.78 3.01
N PHE A 51 -15.55 -8.23 2.19
CA PHE A 51 -15.61 -8.10 0.72
C PHE A 51 -15.31 -9.43 0.02
N ARG A 52 -15.72 -10.55 0.60
CA ARG A 52 -15.42 -11.90 0.07
C ARG A 52 -16.01 -12.17 -1.30
N ASP A 53 -17.11 -11.50 -1.63
CA ASP A 53 -17.79 -11.62 -2.92
C ASP A 53 -17.13 -10.78 -4.03
N TYR A 54 -16.10 -10.02 -3.68
CA TYR A 54 -15.29 -9.22 -4.59
C TYR A 54 -13.98 -9.93 -4.91
N LYS A 55 -13.41 -9.63 -6.06
CA LYS A 55 -12.01 -9.95 -6.35
C LYS A 55 -11.11 -8.92 -5.66
N LEU A 56 -10.29 -9.36 -4.73
CA LEU A 56 -9.45 -8.50 -3.91
C LEU A 56 -7.99 -8.61 -4.34
N ILE A 57 -7.37 -7.48 -4.60
CA ILE A 57 -5.98 -7.34 -5.03
C ILE A 57 -5.25 -6.43 -4.05
N PHE A 58 -4.23 -6.95 -3.39
CA PHE A 58 -3.45 -6.21 -2.40
C PHE A 58 -2.03 -6.07 -2.92
N ILE A 59 -1.57 -4.83 -3.11
CA ILE A 59 -0.25 -4.55 -3.70
C ILE A 59 0.72 -4.12 -2.61
N ASN A 60 1.90 -4.73 -2.58
CA ASN A 60 3.02 -4.19 -1.83
C ASN A 60 3.68 -3.05 -2.61
N CYS A 61 3.81 -1.91 -1.95
CA CYS A 61 4.60 -0.82 -2.48
C CYS A 61 6.06 -1.25 -2.67
N PRO A 62 6.82 -0.59 -3.54
CA PRO A 62 8.26 -0.80 -3.66
C PRO A 62 8.98 -0.79 -2.31
N SER A 63 10.01 -1.57 -2.18
CA SER A 63 10.80 -1.76 -0.95
C SER A 63 10.00 -2.34 0.22
N ARG A 64 8.90 -3.06 -0.06
CA ARG A 64 8.05 -3.73 0.94
C ARG A 64 7.82 -5.18 0.57
N GLY A 65 7.82 -6.05 1.61
CA GLY A 65 7.65 -7.48 1.41
C GLY A 65 8.65 -8.04 0.42
N LYS A 66 8.14 -8.71 -0.62
CA LYS A 66 8.96 -9.24 -1.72
C LYS A 66 9.06 -8.30 -2.93
N SER A 67 8.49 -7.10 -2.86
CA SER A 67 8.70 -6.09 -3.91
C SER A 67 10.14 -5.60 -3.91
N SER A 68 10.70 -5.30 -5.09
CA SER A 68 12.07 -4.83 -5.25
C SER A 68 12.34 -3.56 -4.46
N ASP A 69 13.57 -3.45 -3.99
CA ASP A 69 14.05 -2.20 -3.42
C ASP A 69 14.25 -1.17 -4.53
N LEU A 70 13.96 0.09 -4.22
CA LEU A 70 14.32 1.21 -5.06
C LEU A 70 15.68 1.77 -4.64
N ASP A 71 16.42 2.29 -5.60
CA ASP A 71 17.62 3.07 -5.32
C ASP A 71 17.31 4.27 -4.44
N ARG A 72 18.30 4.73 -3.65
CA ARG A 72 18.11 5.80 -2.65
C ARG A 72 17.49 7.08 -3.20
N ASP A 73 17.75 7.37 -4.46
CA ASP A 73 17.31 8.61 -5.12
C ASP A 73 15.94 8.49 -5.81
N THR A 74 15.34 7.29 -5.83
CA THR A 74 14.07 7.00 -6.51
C THR A 74 12.95 6.63 -5.54
N HIS A 75 12.83 7.33 -4.43
CA HIS A 75 11.80 7.09 -3.42
C HIS A 75 10.71 8.16 -3.39
N THR A 76 10.31 8.67 -4.54
CA THR A 76 9.19 9.59 -4.63
C THR A 76 7.85 8.83 -4.76
N LEU A 77 6.75 9.54 -4.51
CA LEU A 77 5.42 8.97 -4.73
C LEU A 77 5.15 8.67 -6.22
N ASP A 78 5.77 9.42 -7.10
CA ASP A 78 5.65 9.18 -8.55
C ASP A 78 6.42 7.92 -8.95
N ASP A 79 7.59 7.64 -8.34
CA ASP A 79 8.32 6.38 -8.54
C ASP A 79 7.51 5.17 -8.07
N TYR A 80 6.85 5.29 -6.92
CA TYR A 80 5.97 4.26 -6.39
C TYR A 80 4.76 4.04 -7.31
N ALA A 81 4.12 5.12 -7.74
CA ALA A 81 2.98 5.04 -8.64
C ALA A 81 3.35 4.42 -10.00
N ALA A 82 4.51 4.73 -10.55
CA ALA A 82 4.97 4.16 -11.82
C ALA A 82 5.12 2.63 -11.74
N ARG A 83 5.67 2.09 -10.64
CA ARG A 83 5.81 0.64 -10.46
C ARG A 83 4.47 -0.04 -10.20
N ILE A 84 3.61 0.58 -9.40
CA ILE A 84 2.27 0.05 -9.15
C ILE A 84 1.44 0.12 -10.45
N TYR A 85 1.57 1.17 -11.24
CA TYR A 85 0.95 1.26 -12.56
C TYR A 85 1.37 0.11 -13.48
N ASP A 86 2.67 -0.19 -13.54
CA ASP A 86 3.20 -1.28 -14.35
C ASP A 86 2.55 -2.62 -13.97
N VAL A 87 2.59 -2.98 -12.69
CA VAL A 87 2.01 -4.24 -12.24
C VAL A 87 0.48 -4.28 -12.40
N LEU A 88 -0.21 -3.18 -12.11
CA LEU A 88 -1.67 -3.12 -12.30
C LEU A 88 -2.06 -3.27 -13.77
N THR A 89 -1.33 -2.66 -14.67
CA THR A 89 -1.58 -2.81 -16.12
C THR A 89 -1.43 -4.27 -16.56
N GLN A 90 -0.44 -4.99 -16.02
CA GLN A 90 -0.28 -6.42 -16.30
C GLN A 90 -1.47 -7.22 -15.77
N ILE A 91 -1.89 -6.97 -14.52
CA ILE A 91 -3.02 -7.67 -13.89
C ILE A 91 -4.34 -7.41 -14.62
N VAL A 92 -4.60 -6.14 -14.94
CA VAL A 92 -5.81 -5.74 -15.69
C VAL A 92 -5.90 -6.47 -17.03
N LYS A 93 -4.79 -6.57 -17.75
CA LYS A 93 -4.72 -7.30 -19.02
C LYS A 93 -4.83 -8.80 -18.84
N GLU A 94 -4.10 -9.38 -17.89
CA GLU A 94 -4.06 -10.82 -17.63
C GLU A 94 -5.43 -11.35 -17.20
N GLN A 95 -6.14 -10.61 -16.36
CA GLN A 95 -7.43 -11.00 -15.79
C GLN A 95 -8.64 -10.37 -16.50
N GLN A 96 -8.41 -9.62 -17.58
CA GLN A 96 -9.45 -8.96 -18.38
C GLN A 96 -10.38 -8.05 -17.53
N ILE A 97 -9.80 -7.34 -16.55
CA ILE A 97 -10.53 -6.46 -15.65
C ILE A 97 -11.05 -5.25 -16.43
N LYS A 98 -12.39 -5.06 -16.43
CA LYS A 98 -13.04 -3.96 -17.12
C LYS A 98 -13.27 -2.73 -16.25
N GLU A 99 -13.36 -2.95 -14.94
CA GLU A 99 -13.61 -1.91 -13.96
C GLU A 99 -12.98 -2.32 -12.63
N LEU A 100 -12.41 -1.35 -11.91
CA LEU A 100 -11.86 -1.57 -10.57
C LEU A 100 -12.01 -0.34 -9.68
N SER A 101 -12.12 -0.59 -8.39
CA SER A 101 -12.04 0.43 -7.34
C SER A 101 -10.67 0.37 -6.67
N ILE A 102 -10.11 1.51 -6.29
CA ILE A 102 -8.86 1.58 -5.53
C ILE A 102 -9.13 2.12 -4.13
N VAL A 103 -8.68 1.40 -3.12
CA VAL A 103 -8.66 1.85 -1.73
C VAL A 103 -7.22 2.15 -1.35
N GLY A 104 -6.93 3.42 -1.11
CA GLY A 104 -5.61 3.88 -0.71
C GLY A 104 -5.58 4.31 0.75
N TYR A 105 -4.78 3.63 1.58
CA TYR A 105 -4.59 3.97 2.97
C TYR A 105 -3.38 4.88 3.16
N SER A 106 -3.57 6.04 3.83
CA SER A 106 -2.48 6.99 4.14
C SER A 106 -1.67 7.33 2.87
N MET A 107 -0.38 7.05 2.82
CA MET A 107 0.48 7.21 1.63
C MET A 107 -0.11 6.52 0.39
N GLY A 108 -0.78 5.37 0.57
CA GLY A 108 -1.40 4.63 -0.52
C GLY A 108 -2.46 5.42 -1.28
N GLY A 109 -3.19 6.32 -0.62
CA GLY A 109 -4.14 7.22 -1.29
C GLY A 109 -3.45 8.29 -2.14
N MET A 110 -2.31 8.80 -1.69
CA MET A 110 -1.50 9.75 -2.47
C MET A 110 -0.89 9.07 -3.71
N ILE A 111 -0.47 7.82 -3.58
CA ILE A 111 0.01 6.99 -4.70
C ILE A 111 -1.14 6.73 -5.68
N ALA A 112 -2.31 6.31 -5.17
CA ALA A 112 -3.49 6.04 -5.97
C ALA A 112 -3.95 7.27 -6.78
N THR A 113 -3.88 8.47 -6.20
CA THR A 113 -4.15 9.73 -6.92
C THR A 113 -3.22 9.89 -8.12
N ARG A 114 -1.95 9.51 -7.99
CA ARG A 114 -0.98 9.59 -9.07
C ARG A 114 -1.23 8.58 -10.18
N LEU A 115 -1.79 7.42 -9.85
CA LEU A 115 -2.18 6.42 -10.85
C LEU A 115 -3.21 6.96 -11.83
N LEU A 116 -4.08 7.87 -11.41
CA LEU A 116 -5.09 8.48 -12.30
C LEU A 116 -4.47 9.31 -13.42
N LYS A 117 -3.23 9.77 -13.28
CA LYS A 117 -2.52 10.52 -14.34
C LYS A 117 -2.32 9.68 -15.61
N TYR A 118 -2.21 8.37 -15.49
CA TYR A 118 -1.96 7.49 -16.61
C TYR A 118 -3.19 7.27 -17.49
N ASN A 119 -4.39 7.51 -16.99
CA ASN A 119 -5.67 7.47 -17.70
C ASN A 119 -5.93 6.21 -18.57
N THR A 120 -5.28 5.10 -18.26
CA THR A 120 -5.39 3.83 -18.99
C THR A 120 -5.87 2.68 -18.11
N LEU A 121 -5.86 2.86 -16.78
CA LEU A 121 -6.44 1.90 -15.87
C LEU A 121 -7.96 2.13 -15.77
N PRO A 122 -8.77 1.05 -15.75
CA PRO A 122 -10.24 1.15 -15.70
C PRO A 122 -10.72 1.45 -14.27
N VAL A 123 -10.23 2.56 -13.70
CA VAL A 123 -10.57 2.97 -12.33
C VAL A 123 -11.91 3.69 -12.32
N SER A 124 -12.90 3.13 -11.63
CA SER A 124 -14.22 3.75 -11.44
C SER A 124 -14.31 4.54 -10.14
N HIS A 125 -13.68 4.04 -9.07
CA HIS A 125 -13.72 4.68 -7.76
C HIS A 125 -12.34 4.74 -7.13
N LEU A 126 -12.04 5.87 -6.49
CA LEU A 126 -10.88 6.05 -5.62
C LEU A 126 -11.37 6.38 -4.21
N ILE A 127 -11.05 5.50 -3.26
CA ILE A 127 -11.45 5.62 -1.87
C ILE A 127 -10.22 5.96 -1.03
N TYR A 128 -10.28 7.11 -0.35
CA TYR A 128 -9.25 7.55 0.59
C TYR A 128 -9.57 7.03 1.99
N LEU A 129 -8.70 6.19 2.53
CA LEU A 129 -8.80 5.70 3.88
C LEU A 129 -7.70 6.37 4.71
N HIS A 130 -8.09 7.28 5.63
CA HIS A 130 -7.15 8.11 6.40
C HIS A 130 -6.04 8.71 5.52
N SER A 131 -6.44 9.29 4.38
CA SER A 131 -5.53 9.77 3.35
C SER A 131 -6.01 11.08 2.74
N ALA A 132 -5.18 11.64 1.86
CA ALA A 132 -5.46 12.80 1.05
C ALA A 132 -4.77 12.69 -0.30
N ALA A 133 -5.21 13.48 -1.29
CA ALA A 133 -4.55 13.55 -2.59
C ALA A 133 -3.15 14.20 -2.49
N LYS A 134 -2.98 15.11 -1.55
CA LYS A 134 -1.75 15.86 -1.30
C LYS A 134 -1.62 16.21 0.19
N ILE A 135 -0.39 16.15 0.69
CA ILE A 135 -0.02 16.65 2.01
C ILE A 135 0.91 17.84 1.81
N THR A 136 0.64 18.94 2.54
CA THR A 136 1.58 20.08 2.57
C THR A 136 2.78 19.75 3.45
N PRO A 137 4.01 20.09 3.04
CA PRO A 137 5.23 19.68 3.74
C PRO A 137 5.27 20.03 5.24
N ASP A 138 4.64 21.12 5.64
CA ASP A 138 4.68 21.60 7.03
C ASP A 138 3.64 20.91 7.94
N ALA A 139 2.82 20.03 7.41
CA ALA A 139 1.63 19.57 8.12
C ALA A 139 1.80 18.26 8.90
N SER A 140 2.87 17.49 8.68
CA SER A 140 3.04 16.21 9.37
C SER A 140 4.43 15.60 9.22
N MET A 141 4.75 14.66 10.11
CA MET A 141 5.96 13.85 10.05
C MET A 141 6.05 13.01 8.75
N LEU A 142 4.89 12.64 8.16
CA LEU A 142 4.84 11.95 6.87
C LEU A 142 5.35 12.86 5.73
N ALA A 143 5.09 14.17 5.79
CA ALA A 143 5.62 15.11 4.82
C ALA A 143 7.16 15.14 4.83
N ARG A 144 7.79 14.98 5.98
CA ARG A 144 9.25 14.91 6.13
C ARG A 144 9.85 13.70 5.41
N LEU A 145 9.15 12.56 5.41
CA LEU A 145 9.54 11.36 4.65
C LEU A 145 9.62 11.62 3.15
N PHE A 146 8.78 12.54 2.65
CA PHE A 146 8.70 12.86 1.22
C PHE A 146 9.56 14.04 0.80
N THR A 147 10.10 14.81 1.74
CA THR A 147 10.91 16.00 1.47
C THR A 147 12.43 15.76 1.55
N GLY A 148 12.86 14.52 1.77
CA GLY A 148 14.27 14.14 1.73
C GLY A 148 15.01 14.27 3.05
N GLU A 149 14.32 14.51 4.17
CA GLU A 149 14.97 14.39 5.48
C GLU A 149 15.46 12.95 5.73
N SER A 150 16.46 12.80 6.59
CA SER A 150 17.03 11.48 6.90
C SER A 150 15.95 10.47 7.26
N LYS A 151 15.66 9.54 6.35
CA LYS A 151 14.66 8.48 6.52
C LYS A 151 14.85 7.72 7.83
N ARG A 152 16.11 7.57 8.27
CA ARG A 152 16.46 6.87 9.51
C ARG A 152 16.01 7.63 10.76
N ALA A 153 16.11 8.97 10.77
CA ALA A 153 15.67 9.79 11.89
C ALA A 153 14.13 9.79 11.98
N VAL A 154 13.44 10.01 10.86
CA VAL A 154 11.97 10.00 10.80
C VAL A 154 11.41 8.65 11.21
N LEU A 155 12.00 7.55 10.73
CA LEU A 155 11.58 6.20 11.11
C LEU A 155 11.77 5.94 12.61
N LYS A 156 12.89 6.37 13.18
CA LYS A 156 13.17 6.22 14.61
C LYS A 156 12.12 6.95 15.46
N ASP A 157 11.73 8.14 15.03
CA ASP A 157 10.71 8.94 15.70
C ASP A 157 9.32 8.31 15.56
N GLU A 158 8.97 7.77 14.40
CA GLU A 158 7.70 7.05 14.19
C GLU A 158 7.62 5.76 15.02
N ILE A 159 8.67 4.95 15.03
CA ILE A 159 8.71 3.75 15.89
C ILE A 159 8.53 4.13 17.35
N LYS A 160 9.17 5.22 17.79
CA LYS A 160 9.02 5.73 19.15
C LYS A 160 7.59 6.22 19.42
N ALA A 161 6.98 6.94 18.46
CA ALA A 161 5.61 7.40 18.57
C ALA A 161 4.62 6.24 18.67
N VAL A 162 4.76 5.20 17.82
CA VAL A 162 3.91 4.01 17.84
C VAL A 162 4.07 3.24 19.17
N LYS A 163 5.30 3.09 19.67
CA LYS A 163 5.56 2.45 20.98
C LYS A 163 4.98 3.20 22.17
N ASN A 164 4.79 4.51 22.02
CA ASN A 164 4.25 5.38 23.07
C ASN A 164 2.75 5.65 22.92
N LEU A 165 2.08 5.04 21.92
CA LEU A 165 0.64 5.17 21.78
C LEU A 165 -0.06 4.62 23.04
N PRO A 166 -0.95 5.41 23.69
CA PRO A 166 -1.71 4.91 24.81
C PRO A 166 -2.50 3.65 24.43
N GLN A 167 -2.52 2.68 25.33
CA GLN A 167 -3.18 1.38 25.09
C GLN A 167 -4.63 1.54 24.64
N TYR A 168 -5.35 2.54 25.16
CA TYR A 168 -6.74 2.80 24.76
C TYR A 168 -6.90 3.21 23.29
N ILE A 169 -5.87 3.79 22.66
CA ILE A 169 -5.87 4.10 21.22
C ILE A 169 -5.64 2.81 20.45
N LEU A 170 -4.72 1.97 20.90
CA LEU A 170 -4.47 0.66 20.31
C LEU A 170 -5.70 -0.23 20.39
N ASP A 171 -6.42 -0.19 21.53
CA ASP A 171 -7.63 -0.98 21.77
C ASP A 171 -8.85 -0.48 20.95
N LYS A 172 -8.87 0.78 20.54
CA LYS A 172 -9.97 1.39 19.76
C LYS A 172 -9.72 1.48 18.26
N THR A 173 -8.52 1.17 17.81
CA THR A 173 -8.23 1.05 16.39
C THR A 173 -8.77 -0.25 15.83
N ILE A 174 -8.74 -0.41 14.53
CA ILE A 174 -9.11 -1.61 13.79
C ILE A 174 -8.39 -2.89 14.32
N TYR A 175 -7.43 -2.72 15.19
CA TYR A 175 -6.64 -3.75 15.88
C TYR A 175 -7.13 -4.05 17.29
N ALA A 176 -8.41 -3.82 17.56
CA ALA A 176 -9.06 -3.85 18.89
C ALA A 176 -9.03 -5.21 19.63
N GLN A 177 -8.27 -6.17 19.17
CA GLN A 177 -7.99 -7.40 19.92
C GLN A 177 -6.57 -7.33 20.47
N LYS A 178 -6.41 -7.53 21.77
CA LYS A 178 -5.12 -7.50 22.49
C LYS A 178 -4.03 -8.36 21.82
N GLU A 179 -4.44 -9.44 21.18
CA GLU A 179 -3.56 -10.34 20.43
C GLU A 179 -2.97 -9.69 19.19
N ASN A 180 -3.64 -8.68 18.63
CA ASN A 180 -3.23 -8.01 17.39
C ASN A 180 -2.33 -6.79 17.62
N ALA A 181 -2.19 -6.29 18.84
CA ALA A 181 -1.29 -5.16 19.14
C ALA A 181 0.20 -5.54 18.92
N LEU A 182 0.54 -6.80 19.18
CA LEU A 182 1.85 -7.36 18.86
C LEU A 182 2.03 -7.53 17.34
N ASP A 183 0.95 -7.82 16.62
CA ASP A 183 0.97 -7.95 15.17
C ASP A 183 1.17 -6.61 14.47
N LEU A 184 0.74 -5.48 15.07
CA LEU A 184 1.02 -4.16 14.51
C LEU A 184 2.54 -3.93 14.32
N VAL A 185 3.36 -4.39 15.25
CA VAL A 185 4.83 -4.31 15.14
C VAL A 185 5.35 -5.24 14.04
N GLN A 186 4.66 -6.34 13.76
CA GLN A 186 4.99 -7.27 12.68
C GLN A 186 4.54 -6.75 11.30
N PHE A 187 3.53 -5.86 11.25
CA PHE A 187 3.08 -5.21 10.02
C PHE A 187 4.01 -4.07 9.56
N ILE A 188 4.79 -3.50 10.46
CA ILE A 188 5.83 -2.55 10.10
C ILE A 188 6.92 -3.35 9.41
N ALA A 189 6.95 -3.25 8.08
CA ALA A 189 7.98 -3.95 7.32
C ALA A 189 9.36 -3.48 7.79
N PRO A 190 10.29 -4.39 8.04
CA PRO A 190 11.67 -4.00 8.25
C PRO A 190 12.11 -3.21 7.01
N ILE A 191 12.62 -2.01 7.23
CA ILE A 191 13.31 -1.29 6.17
C ILE A 191 14.54 -2.11 5.87
N LYS A 192 14.64 -2.62 4.66
CA LYS A 192 15.87 -3.20 4.19
C LYS A 192 16.92 -2.08 4.21
N THR A 193 17.94 -2.26 5.04
CA THR A 193 19.06 -1.32 5.21
C THR A 193 20.07 -1.47 4.10
#